data_04a71a51d7e7cb65c50c8b2aa69139e0
#
_entry.id   04a71a51d7e7cb65c50c8b2aa69139e0
#
_cell.length_a   1.000
_cell.length_b   1.000
_cell.length_c   1.000
_cell.angle_alpha   90.00
_cell.angle_beta   90.00
_cell.angle_gamma   90.00
#
_symmetry.space_group_name_H-M   'P 1'
#
loop_
_entity.id
_entity.type
_entity.pdbx_description
1 polymer ?
#
loop_
_entity_poly.entity_id
_entity_poly.type
_entity_poly.pdbx_seq_one_letter_code
_entity_poly.pdbx_strand_id
1 'polypeptide(L)'
;MAKCKRNHNTAGRTFAGNIPAVRNYKDTVFRMLFSDRKNLLSLYNAVNQKAYQNPDDLEIVTLENAIYMGIKNDLAFIIDTNLYLYEHQSTYNPNIPLRDLFYICNEYQKLVDKKSLYSSGLIKIPAPNFIEFYNGSQVISDKTEHRLSSSFEHLSGEPRLELIVTVLNINDGHNSELMHHCDTLREYSQYVARVRSYAATASLDQAVQRAVDECIQEGILADFLSRNRAEVISMSIFEYDKELEEKKLRKAEYEFGFEEGEKAGLAKGYEHAALETARRMLALKKFSLEEISAISGLSSSELQKLQKNY
;
A
#
# COMPACT_ATOMS: atom_id res chain seq x y z
N MET A 1 35.66 -20.45 15.22
CA MET A 1 35.25 -19.34 14.33
C MET A 1 35.09 -19.88 12.92
N ALA A 2 33.92 -20.31 12.53
CA ALA A 2 33.62 -20.84 11.21
C ALA A 2 32.83 -19.76 10.42
N LYS A 3 33.41 -19.22 9.38
CA LYS A 3 32.81 -18.26 8.47
C LYS A 3 31.80 -18.99 7.57
N CYS A 4 30.53 -18.77 7.80
CA CYS A 4 29.46 -19.18 6.90
C CYS A 4 29.50 -18.31 5.64
N LYS A 5 29.93 -18.87 4.52
CA LYS A 5 29.85 -18.23 3.21
C LYS A 5 28.44 -18.44 2.66
N ARG A 6 27.62 -17.39 2.67
CA ARG A 6 26.36 -17.34 1.91
C ARG A 6 26.71 -17.16 0.43
N ASN A 7 26.46 -18.19 -0.37
CA ASN A 7 26.41 -18.05 -1.83
C ASN A 7 25.04 -17.45 -2.19
N HIS A 8 25.00 -16.16 -2.47
CA HIS A 8 23.89 -15.53 -3.17
C HIS A 8 24.18 -15.62 -4.68
N ASN A 9 23.65 -16.65 -5.33
CA ASN A 9 23.45 -16.64 -6.78
C ASN A 9 22.02 -16.10 -7.05
N THR A 10 21.87 -14.79 -7.01
CA THR A 10 20.77 -14.10 -7.62
C THR A 10 21.17 -13.70 -9.02
N ALA A 11 20.76 -14.48 -10.00
CA ALA A 11 20.79 -14.06 -11.41
C ALA A 11 19.83 -12.88 -11.54
N GLY A 12 20.36 -11.68 -11.42
CA GLY A 12 19.67 -10.43 -11.70
C GLY A 12 19.27 -10.36 -13.17
N ARG A 13 18.03 -10.69 -13.49
CA ARG A 13 17.40 -10.20 -14.71
C ARG A 13 16.95 -8.77 -14.43
N THR A 14 17.77 -7.81 -14.80
CA THR A 14 17.39 -6.42 -14.96
C THR A 14 16.36 -6.32 -16.07
N PHE A 15 15.08 -6.25 -15.70
CA PHE A 15 14.07 -5.67 -16.58
C PHE A 15 14.26 -4.16 -16.56
N ALA A 16 15.21 -3.69 -17.36
CA ALA A 16 15.30 -2.30 -17.76
C ALA A 16 14.24 -2.05 -18.85
N GLY A 17 12.97 -2.09 -18.45
CA GLY A 17 11.93 -1.39 -19.19
C GLY A 17 12.05 0.07 -18.77
N ASN A 18 12.48 0.93 -19.69
CA ASN A 18 12.32 2.37 -19.57
C ASN A 18 10.84 2.67 -19.40
N ILE A 19 10.37 2.74 -18.17
CA ILE A 19 9.13 3.45 -17.85
C ILE A 19 9.50 4.91 -18.07
N PRO A 20 8.92 5.61 -19.05
CA PRO A 20 9.14 7.04 -19.16
C PRO A 20 8.74 7.64 -17.83
N ALA A 21 9.66 8.36 -17.20
CA ALA A 21 9.37 9.15 -16.01
C ALA A 21 8.29 10.15 -16.43
N VAL A 22 7.02 9.82 -16.16
CA VAL A 22 5.90 10.71 -16.36
C VAL A 22 6.08 11.82 -15.33
N ARG A 23 6.68 12.90 -15.79
CA ARG A 23 6.72 14.16 -15.07
C ARG A 23 5.28 14.60 -14.85
N ASN A 24 4.97 14.92 -13.61
CA ASN A 24 3.71 15.38 -13.06
C ASN A 24 2.69 14.25 -12.78
N TYR A 25 2.87 13.57 -11.65
CA TYR A 25 1.74 13.00 -10.93
C TYR A 25 0.83 14.17 -10.56
N LYS A 26 -0.19 14.35 -11.37
CA LYS A 26 -1.19 15.37 -11.13
C LYS A 26 -1.98 14.97 -9.89
N ASP A 27 -2.38 15.97 -9.18
CA ASP A 27 -3.16 15.84 -7.97
C ASP A 27 -4.44 15.03 -8.24
N THR A 28 -4.83 14.19 -7.30
CA THR A 28 -6.11 13.50 -7.34
C THR A 28 -7.24 14.51 -7.04
N VAL A 29 -8.48 14.19 -7.43
CA VAL A 29 -9.64 15.01 -7.09
C VAL A 29 -9.74 15.20 -5.57
N PHE A 30 -9.43 14.16 -4.79
CA PHE A 30 -9.33 14.22 -3.34
C PHE A 30 -8.35 15.33 -2.87
N ARG A 31 -7.14 15.32 -3.42
CA ARG A 31 -6.12 16.31 -3.06
C ARG A 31 -6.53 17.72 -3.46
N MET A 32 -7.16 17.91 -4.63
CA MET A 32 -7.68 19.22 -5.03
C MET A 32 -8.71 19.75 -4.04
N LEU A 33 -9.66 18.91 -3.61
CA LEU A 33 -10.71 19.28 -2.66
C LEU A 33 -10.13 19.69 -1.30
N PHE A 34 -9.20 18.88 -0.79
CA PHE A 34 -8.66 19.06 0.55
C PHE A 34 -7.36 19.89 0.61
N SER A 35 -6.88 20.41 -0.51
CA SER A 35 -5.89 21.49 -0.54
C SER A 35 -6.50 22.83 -0.12
N ASP A 36 -7.81 22.98 -0.19
CA ASP A 36 -8.51 24.11 0.44
C ASP A 36 -8.50 23.96 1.96
N ARG A 37 -8.01 24.98 2.66
CA ARG A 37 -7.83 24.93 4.13
C ARG A 37 -9.14 24.75 4.89
N LYS A 38 -10.27 25.26 4.39
CA LYS A 38 -11.57 25.10 5.05
C LYS A 38 -12.04 23.65 4.94
N ASN A 39 -11.90 23.06 3.75
CA ASN A 39 -12.24 21.66 3.54
C ASN A 39 -11.33 20.74 4.36
N LEU A 40 -10.02 21.03 4.41
CA LEU A 40 -9.06 20.28 5.21
C LEU A 40 -9.36 20.37 6.70
N LEU A 41 -9.72 21.56 7.21
CA LEU A 41 -10.12 21.73 8.60
C LEU A 41 -11.40 20.97 8.92
N SER A 42 -12.39 20.98 8.02
CA SER A 42 -13.61 20.20 8.16
C SER A 42 -13.30 18.70 8.24
N LEU A 43 -12.44 18.20 7.36
CA LEU A 43 -11.98 16.81 7.38
C LEU A 43 -11.24 16.47 8.68
N TYR A 44 -10.32 17.33 9.09
CA TYR A 44 -9.60 17.16 10.36
C TYR A 44 -10.56 17.09 11.55
N ASN A 45 -11.51 18.00 11.63
CA ASN A 45 -12.51 18.03 12.70
C ASN A 45 -13.34 16.74 12.73
N ALA A 46 -13.80 16.27 11.57
CA ALA A 46 -14.59 15.06 11.46
C ALA A 46 -13.81 13.80 11.88
N VAL A 47 -12.56 13.68 11.43
CA VAL A 47 -11.70 12.51 11.74
C VAL A 47 -11.32 12.48 13.23
N ASN A 48 -11.03 13.64 13.82
CA ASN A 48 -10.50 13.74 15.18
C ASN A 48 -11.54 14.16 16.22
N GLN A 49 -12.82 14.28 15.83
CA GLN A 49 -13.94 14.73 16.70
C GLN A 49 -13.62 16.05 17.39
N LYS A 50 -13.13 17.02 16.59
CA LYS A 50 -12.76 18.37 17.01
C LYS A 50 -13.72 19.40 16.42
N ALA A 51 -13.60 20.67 16.84
CA ALA A 51 -14.48 21.75 16.41
C ALA A 51 -13.71 23.06 16.19
N TYR A 52 -12.52 22.99 15.58
CA TYR A 52 -11.76 24.17 15.20
C TYR A 52 -12.53 25.00 14.15
N GLN A 53 -12.50 26.31 14.29
CA GLN A 53 -13.24 27.21 13.41
C GLN A 53 -12.35 28.02 12.46
N ASN A 54 -11.09 28.18 12.82
CA ASN A 54 -10.15 29.01 12.05
C ASN A 54 -9.25 28.14 11.17
N PRO A 55 -9.38 28.19 9.83
CA PRO A 55 -8.52 27.45 8.92
C PRO A 55 -7.02 27.82 8.99
N ASP A 56 -6.70 28.99 9.55
CA ASP A 56 -5.31 29.45 9.71
C ASP A 56 -4.59 28.73 10.87
N ASP A 57 -5.32 28.00 11.72
CA ASP A 57 -4.73 27.12 12.73
C ASP A 57 -4.01 25.90 12.10
N LEU A 58 -4.26 25.61 10.81
CA LEU A 58 -3.55 24.60 10.04
C LEU A 58 -2.25 25.17 9.46
N GLU A 59 -1.13 24.63 9.84
CA GLU A 59 0.16 24.87 9.18
C GLU A 59 0.40 23.79 8.12
N ILE A 60 0.27 24.15 6.85
CA ILE A 60 0.50 23.21 5.74
C ILE A 60 2.00 22.95 5.61
N VAL A 61 2.40 21.70 5.75
CA VAL A 61 3.79 21.25 5.57
C VAL A 61 3.88 20.62 4.18
N THR A 62 4.40 21.40 3.23
CA THR A 62 4.50 20.95 1.84
C THR A 62 5.66 19.98 1.68
N LEU A 63 5.36 18.75 1.27
CA LEU A 63 6.34 17.72 0.88
C LEU A 63 6.88 17.92 -0.56
N GLU A 64 6.90 19.15 -1.07
CA GLU A 64 7.23 19.45 -2.48
C GLU A 64 8.59 18.89 -2.95
N ASN A 65 9.51 18.56 -2.06
CA ASN A 65 10.85 18.10 -2.37
C ASN A 65 11.17 16.66 -1.92
N ALA A 66 10.19 15.92 -1.41
CA ALA A 66 10.41 14.51 -1.06
C ALA A 66 10.34 13.61 -2.30
N ILE A 67 11.12 13.92 -3.34
CA ILE A 67 11.38 12.98 -4.43
C ILE A 67 12.44 11.98 -3.95
N TYR A 68 12.11 11.20 -2.94
CA TYR A 68 12.81 9.96 -2.68
C TYR A 68 11.96 8.84 -3.31
N MET A 69 12.44 8.23 -4.37
CA MET A 69 11.78 7.15 -5.11
C MET A 69 10.46 7.53 -5.82
N GLY A 70 10.21 8.81 -6.12
CA GLY A 70 9.01 9.23 -6.87
C GLY A 70 7.70 9.19 -6.09
N ILE A 71 7.74 9.07 -4.76
CA ILE A 71 6.58 8.94 -3.88
C ILE A 71 6.34 10.31 -3.20
N LYS A 72 5.12 10.83 -3.31
CA LYS A 72 4.65 12.05 -2.63
C LYS A 72 3.52 11.68 -1.68
N ASN A 73 3.49 12.31 -0.51
CA ASN A 73 2.31 12.28 0.36
C ASN A 73 1.25 13.24 -0.19
N ASP A 74 -0.04 12.90 -0.03
CA ASP A 74 -1.12 13.72 -0.55
C ASP A 74 -1.27 15.02 0.22
N LEU A 75 -1.39 14.95 1.55
CA LEU A 75 -1.59 16.11 2.44
C LEU A 75 -0.80 15.94 3.73
N ALA A 76 0.02 16.93 4.09
CA ALA A 76 0.70 16.98 5.38
C ALA A 76 0.50 18.37 6.02
N PHE A 77 0.15 18.38 7.30
CA PHE A 77 -0.10 19.61 8.03
C PHE A 77 0.15 19.45 9.53
N ILE A 78 0.43 20.57 10.20
CA ILE A 78 0.57 20.66 11.66
C ILE A 78 -0.61 21.43 12.24
N ILE A 79 -1.16 20.91 13.30
CA ILE A 79 -2.13 21.59 14.16
C ILE A 79 -1.88 21.19 15.62
N ASP A 80 -1.87 22.14 16.54
CA ASP A 80 -1.62 21.92 17.97
C ASP A 80 -0.41 21.03 18.26
N THR A 81 0.72 21.29 17.63
CA THR A 81 1.96 20.50 17.82
C THR A 81 1.89 19.03 17.36
N ASN A 82 0.86 18.64 16.64
CA ASN A 82 0.74 17.32 16.01
C ASN A 82 0.90 17.46 14.51
N LEU A 83 1.65 16.56 13.91
CA LEU A 83 1.82 16.43 12.48
C LEU A 83 0.87 15.34 11.94
N TYR A 84 0.04 15.68 10.97
CA TYR A 84 -0.88 14.77 10.32
C TYR A 84 -0.42 14.49 8.89
N LEU A 85 -0.37 13.23 8.54
CA LEU A 85 -0.14 12.75 7.18
C LEU A 85 -1.41 12.05 6.71
N TYR A 86 -2.09 12.66 5.73
CA TYR A 86 -3.31 12.15 5.11
C TYR A 86 -2.98 11.64 3.72
N GLU A 87 -3.20 10.35 3.50
CA GLU A 87 -3.02 9.67 2.22
C GLU A 87 -4.37 9.23 1.67
N HIS A 88 -4.57 9.38 0.37
CA HIS A 88 -5.72 8.84 -0.34
C HIS A 88 -5.29 7.63 -1.18
N GLN A 89 -6.00 6.50 -1.05
CA GLN A 89 -5.66 5.27 -1.76
C GLN A 89 -6.89 4.63 -2.41
N SER A 90 -6.83 4.45 -3.73
CA SER A 90 -7.83 3.69 -4.50
C SER A 90 -7.51 2.19 -4.57
N THR A 91 -6.32 1.78 -4.14
CA THR A 91 -5.87 0.39 -4.13
C THR A 91 -5.32 0.01 -2.76
N TYR A 92 -5.68 -1.16 -2.26
CA TYR A 92 -5.15 -1.67 -0.99
C TYR A 92 -3.63 -1.87 -1.09
N ASN A 93 -2.88 -1.26 -0.17
CA ASN A 93 -1.43 -1.36 -0.13
C ASN A 93 -0.93 -1.62 1.30
N PRO A 94 -0.49 -2.85 1.64
CA PRO A 94 -0.02 -3.17 2.99
C PRO A 94 1.31 -2.51 3.36
N ASN A 95 2.01 -1.91 2.38
CA ASN A 95 3.32 -1.27 2.60
C ASN A 95 3.22 0.23 2.97
N ILE A 96 2.02 0.76 3.21
CA ILE A 96 1.82 2.15 3.61
C ILE A 96 2.62 2.50 4.88
N PRO A 97 2.65 1.69 5.97
CA PRO A 97 3.44 2.03 7.14
C PRO A 97 4.95 2.19 6.86
N LEU A 98 5.48 1.40 5.94
CA LEU A 98 6.88 1.52 5.53
C LEU A 98 7.12 2.79 4.70
N ARG A 99 6.18 3.18 3.84
CA ARG A 99 6.23 4.45 3.09
C ARG A 99 6.17 5.64 4.03
N ASP A 100 5.24 5.63 4.97
CA ASP A 100 5.04 6.69 5.96
C ASP A 100 6.23 6.85 6.88
N LEU A 101 6.94 5.76 7.22
CA LEU A 101 8.20 5.84 7.95
C LEU A 101 9.23 6.69 7.20
N PHE A 102 9.38 6.49 5.90
CA PHE A 102 10.31 7.31 5.11
C PHE A 102 9.86 8.76 5.01
N TYR A 103 8.55 9.02 4.89
CA TYR A 103 8.01 10.38 4.87
C TYR A 103 8.26 11.11 6.16
N ILE A 104 7.92 10.52 7.30
CA ILE A 104 8.08 11.18 8.59
C ILE A 104 9.56 11.42 8.92
N CYS A 105 10.45 10.50 8.56
CA CYS A 105 11.90 10.69 8.72
C CYS A 105 12.39 11.92 7.93
N ASN A 106 11.91 12.10 6.69
CA ASN A 106 12.25 13.24 5.87
C ASN A 106 11.72 14.56 6.46
N GLU A 107 10.48 14.56 6.98
CA GLU A 107 9.91 15.74 7.60
C GLU A 107 10.66 16.13 8.88
N TYR A 108 10.96 15.19 9.73
CA TYR A 108 11.73 15.47 10.95
C TYR A 108 13.14 15.96 10.65
N GLN A 109 13.76 15.52 9.56
CA GLN A 109 15.07 16.03 9.13
C GLN A 109 15.03 17.52 8.74
N LYS A 110 13.87 18.05 8.30
CA LYS A 110 13.69 19.48 7.99
C LYS A 110 13.43 20.29 9.26
N LEU A 111 12.66 19.71 10.19
CA LEU A 111 12.25 20.38 11.43
C LEU A 111 13.37 20.45 12.49
N VAL A 112 14.34 19.52 12.44
CA VAL A 112 15.37 19.39 13.46
C VAL A 112 16.70 19.91 12.95
N ASP A 113 17.30 20.87 13.66
CA ASP A 113 18.69 21.27 13.40
C ASP A 113 19.65 20.13 13.74
N LYS A 114 20.41 19.68 12.75
CA LYS A 114 21.34 18.55 12.90
C LYS A 114 22.40 18.76 13.99
N LYS A 115 22.80 20.00 14.26
CA LYS A 115 23.77 20.29 15.33
C LYS A 115 23.17 20.10 16.71
N SER A 116 21.88 20.39 16.86
CA SER A 116 21.15 20.24 18.11
C SER A 116 21.00 18.77 18.54
N LEU A 117 21.08 17.81 17.61
CA LEU A 117 21.01 16.37 17.94
C LEU A 117 22.15 15.91 18.88
N TYR A 118 23.24 16.64 18.92
CA TYR A 118 24.41 16.32 19.77
C TYR A 118 24.42 17.15 21.05
N SER A 119 23.37 17.95 21.32
CA SER A 119 23.24 18.70 22.55
C SER A 119 22.72 17.84 23.70
N SER A 120 22.88 18.28 24.94
CA SER A 120 22.35 17.60 26.12
C SER A 120 20.85 17.88 26.35
N GLY A 121 20.27 18.80 25.61
CA GLY A 121 18.85 19.19 25.71
C GLY A 121 17.94 18.26 24.90
N LEU A 122 16.79 17.86 25.46
CA LEU A 122 15.78 17.10 24.72
C LEU A 122 15.14 17.97 23.63
N ILE A 123 15.22 17.52 22.39
CA ILE A 123 14.54 18.15 21.25
C ILE A 123 13.11 17.60 21.22
N LYS A 124 12.13 18.49 21.20
CA LYS A 124 10.72 18.15 21.02
C LYS A 124 10.35 18.30 19.54
N ILE A 125 9.63 17.33 19.01
CA ILE A 125 9.12 17.28 17.64
C ILE A 125 7.61 17.07 17.67
N PRO A 126 6.85 17.50 16.63
CA PRO A 126 5.43 17.20 16.53
C PRO A 126 5.16 15.70 16.55
N ALA A 127 4.13 15.27 17.28
CA ALA A 127 3.71 13.87 17.27
C ALA A 127 3.06 13.53 15.92
N PRO A 128 3.47 12.43 15.25
CA PRO A 128 2.95 12.08 13.93
C PRO A 128 1.66 11.28 14.05
N ASN A 129 0.74 11.54 13.13
CA ASN A 129 -0.53 10.82 12.97
C ASN A 129 -0.69 10.45 11.50
N PHE A 130 -0.94 9.17 11.21
CA PHE A 130 -1.01 8.61 9.88
C PHE A 130 -2.42 8.11 9.60
N ILE A 131 -3.07 8.66 8.57
CA ILE A 131 -4.44 8.33 8.20
C ILE A 131 -4.51 8.10 6.70
N GLU A 132 -4.99 6.93 6.31
CA GLU A 132 -5.28 6.53 4.94
C GLU A 132 -6.79 6.59 4.70
N PHE A 133 -7.20 7.36 3.69
CA PHE A 133 -8.58 7.39 3.18
C PHE A 133 -8.68 6.42 2.00
N TYR A 134 -9.25 5.25 2.28
CA TYR A 134 -9.39 4.19 1.28
C TYR A 134 -10.73 4.27 0.58
N ASN A 135 -10.70 4.35 -0.75
CA ASN A 135 -11.89 4.27 -1.59
C ASN A 135 -11.77 3.22 -2.71
N GLY A 136 -10.94 2.23 -2.54
CA GLY A 136 -10.74 1.17 -3.52
C GLY A 136 -11.91 0.18 -3.64
N SER A 137 -11.79 -0.75 -4.57
CA SER A 137 -12.85 -1.76 -4.86
C SER A 137 -12.76 -3.02 -3.99
N GLN A 138 -11.69 -3.21 -3.20
CA GLN A 138 -11.60 -4.32 -2.27
C GLN A 138 -12.47 -4.06 -1.05
N VAL A 139 -13.23 -5.07 -0.62
CA VAL A 139 -14.07 -4.98 0.57
C VAL A 139 -13.20 -4.97 1.81
N ILE A 140 -13.26 -3.89 2.58
CA ILE A 140 -12.62 -3.74 3.89
C ILE A 140 -13.63 -3.20 4.90
N SER A 141 -13.37 -3.36 6.20
CA SER A 141 -14.18 -2.76 7.26
C SER A 141 -14.10 -1.22 7.24
N ASP A 142 -15.00 -0.57 7.93
CA ASP A 142 -15.07 0.90 8.03
C ASP A 142 -13.75 1.50 8.55
N LYS A 143 -13.13 0.83 9.53
CA LYS A 143 -11.84 1.21 10.10
C LYS A 143 -10.96 -0.01 10.29
N THR A 144 -9.70 0.10 9.84
CA THR A 144 -8.65 -0.91 10.08
C THR A 144 -7.34 -0.22 10.45
N GLU A 145 -6.35 -1.00 10.84
CA GLU A 145 -5.00 -0.50 11.11
C GLU A 145 -3.97 -1.30 10.31
N HIS A 146 -3.02 -0.59 9.72
CA HIS A 146 -1.80 -1.19 9.20
C HIS A 146 -0.65 -0.89 10.16
N ARG A 147 0.18 -1.88 10.42
CA ARG A 147 1.29 -1.80 11.38
C ARG A 147 2.63 -2.05 10.68
N LEU A 148 3.62 -1.22 10.98
CA LEU A 148 4.98 -1.37 10.44
C LEU A 148 5.58 -2.73 10.85
N SER A 149 5.31 -3.18 12.05
CA SER A 149 5.78 -4.48 12.56
C SER A 149 5.35 -5.68 11.70
N SER A 150 4.27 -5.55 10.92
CA SER A 150 3.85 -6.57 9.96
C SER A 150 4.84 -6.76 8.79
N SER A 151 5.74 -5.81 8.56
CA SER A 151 6.78 -5.87 7.53
C SER A 151 8.09 -6.49 8.04
N PHE A 152 8.20 -6.83 9.33
CA PHE A 152 9.42 -7.42 9.86
C PHE A 152 9.50 -8.91 9.57
N GLU A 153 10.61 -9.40 9.00
CA GLU A 153 10.80 -10.82 8.66
C GLU A 153 10.67 -11.73 9.87
N HIS A 154 11.24 -11.29 11.01
CA HIS A 154 11.19 -12.01 12.29
C HIS A 154 10.99 -11.04 13.44
N LEU A 155 9.89 -11.16 14.14
CA LEU A 155 9.60 -10.37 15.33
C LEU A 155 9.59 -11.30 16.56
N SER A 156 10.50 -11.03 17.51
CA SER A 156 10.53 -11.70 18.83
C SER A 156 10.08 -10.72 19.91
N GLY A 157 8.88 -10.93 20.44
CA GLY A 157 8.27 -10.03 21.43
C GLY A 157 7.72 -8.74 20.83
N GLU A 158 7.60 -7.71 21.64
CA GLU A 158 7.07 -6.40 21.21
C GLU A 158 8.04 -5.68 20.26
N PRO A 159 7.55 -5.03 19.21
CA PRO A 159 8.37 -4.27 18.29
C PRO A 159 9.05 -3.10 19.01
N ARG A 160 10.33 -2.88 18.74
CA ARG A 160 11.08 -1.72 19.26
C ARG A 160 10.88 -0.47 18.42
N LEU A 161 10.39 -0.63 17.21
CA LEU A 161 9.94 0.43 16.32
C LEU A 161 8.56 0.06 15.81
N GLU A 162 7.58 0.92 16.03
CA GLU A 162 6.22 0.74 15.53
C GLU A 162 5.70 2.04 14.92
N LEU A 163 4.99 1.91 13.81
CA LEU A 163 4.20 2.95 13.17
C LEU A 163 2.85 2.35 12.81
N ILE A 164 1.79 3.03 13.19
CA ILE A 164 0.42 2.56 12.97
C ILE A 164 -0.28 3.56 12.06
N VAL A 165 -0.82 3.06 10.96
CA VAL A 165 -1.64 3.83 10.02
C VAL A 165 -3.09 3.44 10.24
N THR A 166 -3.94 4.42 10.53
CA THR A 166 -5.40 4.24 10.58
C THR A 166 -5.95 4.30 9.17
N VAL A 167 -6.60 3.26 8.72
CA VAL A 167 -7.27 3.19 7.41
C VAL A 167 -8.76 3.40 7.60
N LEU A 168 -9.32 4.40 6.93
CA LEU A 168 -10.73 4.75 6.93
C LEU A 168 -11.34 4.43 5.57
N ASN A 169 -12.31 3.53 5.53
CA ASN A 169 -13.04 3.22 4.30
C ASN A 169 -14.00 4.37 3.98
N ILE A 170 -13.70 5.13 2.93
CA ILE A 170 -14.52 6.27 2.50
C ILE A 170 -15.39 5.97 1.28
N ASN A 171 -15.63 4.70 0.96
CA ASN A 171 -16.61 4.34 -0.04
C ASN A 171 -18.03 4.73 0.42
N ASP A 172 -18.90 4.97 -0.54
CA ASP A 172 -20.31 5.30 -0.27
C ASP A 172 -20.98 4.19 0.57
N GLY A 173 -21.73 4.60 1.60
CA GLY A 173 -22.34 3.69 2.57
C GLY A 173 -21.44 3.27 3.75
N HIS A 174 -20.17 3.69 3.79
CA HIS A 174 -19.24 3.41 4.88
C HIS A 174 -19.00 4.64 5.78
N ASN A 175 -18.51 4.41 7.01
CA ASN A 175 -18.16 5.46 7.98
C ASN A 175 -19.20 6.59 8.08
N SER A 176 -20.46 6.24 8.31
CA SER A 176 -21.59 7.18 8.28
C SER A 176 -21.42 8.39 9.22
N GLU A 177 -20.83 8.21 10.40
CA GLU A 177 -20.53 9.28 11.33
C GLU A 177 -19.51 10.27 10.76
N LEU A 178 -18.42 9.78 10.19
CA LEU A 178 -17.41 10.61 9.51
C LEU A 178 -18.04 11.39 8.35
N MET A 179 -18.86 10.72 7.53
CA MET A 179 -19.54 11.33 6.39
C MET A 179 -20.57 12.38 6.83
N HIS A 180 -21.20 12.20 7.98
CA HIS A 180 -22.14 13.18 8.52
C HIS A 180 -21.42 14.48 8.99
N HIS A 181 -20.19 14.38 9.46
CA HIS A 181 -19.42 15.52 9.97
C HIS A 181 -18.53 16.19 8.91
N CYS A 182 -18.42 15.64 7.70
CA CYS A 182 -17.65 16.24 6.60
C CYS A 182 -18.41 16.12 5.27
N ASP A 183 -19.22 17.13 4.94
CA ASP A 183 -20.03 17.15 3.71
C ASP A 183 -19.16 16.98 2.46
N THR A 184 -18.02 17.65 2.38
CA THR A 184 -17.09 17.54 1.23
C THR A 184 -16.61 16.10 1.04
N LEU A 185 -16.33 15.36 2.12
CA LEU A 185 -15.91 13.96 2.03
C LEU A 185 -17.07 13.06 1.57
N ARG A 186 -18.27 13.28 2.13
CA ARG A 186 -19.48 12.56 1.72
C ARG A 186 -19.79 12.76 0.24
N GLU A 187 -19.77 13.98 -0.23
CA GLU A 187 -20.04 14.33 -1.62
C GLU A 187 -18.96 13.77 -2.57
N TYR A 188 -17.69 13.78 -2.13
CA TYR A 188 -16.62 13.11 -2.86
C TYR A 188 -16.85 11.61 -3.00
N SER A 189 -17.24 10.93 -1.92
CA SER A 189 -17.59 9.51 -1.92
C SER A 189 -18.73 9.20 -2.91
N GLN A 190 -19.80 10.01 -2.91
CA GLN A 190 -20.92 9.89 -3.83
C GLN A 190 -20.49 10.09 -5.30
N TYR A 191 -19.65 11.08 -5.57
CA TYR A 191 -19.08 11.33 -6.89
C TYR A 191 -18.30 10.09 -7.40
N VAL A 192 -17.40 9.56 -6.58
CA VAL A 192 -16.60 8.38 -6.94
C VAL A 192 -17.48 7.15 -7.17
N ALA A 193 -18.47 6.90 -6.32
CA ALA A 193 -19.41 5.79 -6.47
C ALA A 193 -20.19 5.89 -7.80
N ARG A 194 -20.59 7.11 -8.19
CA ARG A 194 -21.31 7.38 -9.44
C ARG A 194 -20.43 7.12 -10.66
N VAL A 195 -19.19 7.60 -10.66
CA VAL A 195 -18.22 7.31 -11.73
C VAL A 195 -18.06 5.80 -11.91
N ARG A 196 -17.85 5.07 -10.81
CA ARG A 196 -17.70 3.60 -10.86
C ARG A 196 -18.93 2.89 -11.39
N SER A 197 -20.11 3.33 -10.99
CA SER A 197 -21.38 2.77 -11.47
C SER A 197 -21.51 2.91 -12.99
N TYR A 198 -21.19 4.07 -13.53
CA TYR A 198 -21.26 4.29 -14.97
C TYR A 198 -20.13 3.61 -15.75
N ALA A 199 -18.94 3.54 -15.19
CA ALA A 199 -17.81 2.84 -15.80
C ALA A 199 -18.03 1.33 -15.95
N ALA A 200 -19.00 0.75 -15.24
CA ALA A 200 -19.39 -0.64 -15.42
C ALA A 200 -20.10 -0.92 -16.76
N THR A 201 -20.70 0.10 -17.40
CA THR A 201 -21.55 -0.07 -18.58
C THR A 201 -21.20 0.88 -19.76
N ALA A 202 -20.34 1.86 -19.53
CA ALA A 202 -19.94 2.85 -20.53
C ALA A 202 -18.41 2.98 -20.60
N SER A 203 -17.90 3.71 -21.59
CA SER A 203 -16.49 4.07 -21.61
C SER A 203 -16.16 5.00 -20.44
N LEU A 204 -14.91 4.96 -19.98
CA LEU A 204 -14.48 5.76 -18.82
C LEU A 204 -14.72 7.26 -19.04
N ASP A 205 -14.40 7.77 -20.23
CA ASP A 205 -14.66 9.18 -20.57
C ASP A 205 -16.14 9.56 -20.43
N GLN A 206 -17.03 8.72 -20.95
CA GLN A 206 -18.48 8.94 -20.85
C GLN A 206 -18.98 8.82 -19.41
N ALA A 207 -18.45 7.86 -18.66
CA ALA A 207 -18.80 7.65 -17.27
C ALA A 207 -18.43 8.86 -16.39
N VAL A 208 -17.20 9.37 -16.54
CA VAL A 208 -16.73 10.52 -15.79
C VAL A 208 -17.50 11.79 -16.17
N GLN A 209 -17.67 12.08 -17.46
CA GLN A 209 -18.42 13.26 -17.92
C GLN A 209 -19.85 13.25 -17.40
N ARG A 210 -20.54 12.11 -17.53
CA ARG A 210 -21.89 11.95 -17.04
C ARG A 210 -21.99 12.12 -15.52
N ALA A 211 -21.07 11.51 -14.76
CA ALA A 211 -21.04 11.63 -13.30
C ALA A 211 -20.85 13.10 -12.86
N VAL A 212 -19.95 13.83 -13.54
CA VAL A 212 -19.71 15.26 -13.24
C VAL A 212 -20.97 16.07 -13.52
N ASP A 213 -21.62 15.88 -14.68
CA ASP A 213 -22.81 16.65 -15.07
C ASP A 213 -23.98 16.40 -14.11
N GLU A 214 -24.23 15.14 -13.74
CA GLU A 214 -25.30 14.79 -12.81
C GLU A 214 -25.00 15.26 -11.38
N CYS A 215 -23.74 15.14 -10.91
CA CYS A 215 -23.35 15.67 -9.61
C CYS A 215 -23.56 17.19 -9.51
N ILE A 216 -23.22 17.94 -10.57
CA ILE A 216 -23.46 19.39 -10.61
C ILE A 216 -24.97 19.68 -10.54
N GLN A 217 -25.80 18.94 -11.29
CA GLN A 217 -27.26 19.14 -11.30
C GLN A 217 -27.91 18.84 -9.94
N GLU A 218 -27.39 17.85 -9.22
CA GLU A 218 -27.91 17.43 -7.92
C GLU A 218 -27.32 18.20 -6.73
N GLY A 219 -26.37 19.13 -6.97
CA GLY A 219 -25.73 19.91 -5.92
C GLY A 219 -24.57 19.21 -5.22
N ILE A 220 -24.14 18.05 -5.70
CA ILE A 220 -23.01 17.27 -5.16
C ILE A 220 -21.71 17.88 -5.66
N LEU A 221 -20.88 18.44 -4.77
CA LEU A 221 -19.66 19.16 -5.13
C LEU A 221 -19.87 20.22 -6.25
N ALA A 222 -21.07 20.75 -6.40
CA ALA A 222 -21.49 21.49 -7.58
C ALA A 222 -20.58 22.68 -7.91
N ASP A 223 -20.26 23.50 -6.92
CA ASP A 223 -19.38 24.67 -7.10
C ASP A 223 -17.97 24.27 -7.50
N PHE A 224 -17.43 23.22 -6.89
CA PHE A 224 -16.10 22.70 -7.17
C PHE A 224 -16.03 22.09 -8.56
N LEU A 225 -16.95 21.21 -8.89
CA LEU A 225 -17.02 20.53 -10.19
C LEU A 225 -17.26 21.52 -11.34
N SER A 226 -18.11 22.52 -11.15
CA SER A 226 -18.36 23.56 -12.15
C SER A 226 -17.11 24.39 -12.44
N ARG A 227 -16.36 24.78 -11.41
CA ARG A 227 -15.14 25.61 -11.57
C ARG A 227 -13.97 24.82 -12.16
N ASN A 228 -13.85 23.54 -11.83
CA ASN A 228 -12.69 22.71 -12.17
C ASN A 228 -13.05 21.59 -13.17
N ARG A 229 -14.16 21.72 -13.91
CA ARG A 229 -14.76 20.65 -14.71
C ARG A 229 -13.77 19.91 -15.60
N ALA A 230 -13.01 20.64 -16.43
CA ALA A 230 -12.07 20.04 -17.38
C ALA A 230 -10.93 19.30 -16.67
N GLU A 231 -10.43 19.86 -15.57
CA GLU A 231 -9.34 19.29 -14.79
C GLU A 231 -9.79 18.03 -14.07
N VAL A 232 -10.95 18.08 -13.41
CA VAL A 232 -11.55 16.91 -12.71
C VAL A 232 -11.80 15.77 -13.70
N ILE A 233 -12.36 16.03 -14.87
CA ILE A 233 -12.58 15.01 -15.90
C ILE A 233 -11.24 14.36 -16.30
N SER A 234 -10.25 15.17 -16.63
CA SER A 234 -8.94 14.66 -17.03
C SER A 234 -8.25 13.84 -15.93
N MET A 235 -8.32 14.30 -14.68
CA MET A 235 -7.74 13.60 -13.53
C MET A 235 -8.46 12.29 -13.23
N SER A 236 -9.79 12.30 -13.20
CA SER A 236 -10.57 11.11 -12.92
C SER A 236 -10.35 10.02 -13.96
N ILE A 237 -10.29 10.38 -15.25
CA ILE A 237 -9.98 9.42 -16.33
C ILE A 237 -8.60 8.80 -16.07
N PHE A 238 -7.60 9.61 -15.76
CA PHE A 238 -6.24 9.12 -15.48
C PHE A 238 -6.16 8.23 -14.24
N GLU A 239 -6.85 8.62 -13.15
CA GLU A 239 -6.87 7.88 -11.89
C GLU A 239 -7.51 6.49 -12.06
N TYR A 240 -8.65 6.42 -12.75
CA TYR A 240 -9.34 5.15 -13.01
C TYR A 240 -8.60 4.26 -14.01
N ASP A 241 -7.98 4.83 -15.03
CA ASP A 241 -7.16 4.05 -15.99
C ASP A 241 -5.96 3.42 -15.27
N LYS A 242 -5.30 4.18 -14.41
CA LYS A 242 -4.22 3.68 -13.54
C LYS A 242 -4.72 2.56 -12.61
N GLU A 243 -5.87 2.72 -11.97
CA GLU A 243 -6.47 1.68 -11.10
C GLU A 243 -6.72 0.37 -11.87
N LEU A 244 -7.22 0.47 -13.10
CA LEU A 244 -7.44 -0.68 -13.97
C LEU A 244 -6.15 -1.38 -14.36
N GLU A 245 -5.11 -0.63 -14.72
CA GLU A 245 -3.79 -1.17 -15.06
C GLU A 245 -3.12 -1.85 -13.87
N GLU A 246 -3.14 -1.23 -12.69
CA GLU A 246 -2.63 -1.82 -11.46
C GLU A 246 -3.37 -3.12 -11.10
N LYS A 247 -4.69 -3.15 -11.29
CA LYS A 247 -5.50 -4.35 -11.04
C LYS A 247 -5.15 -5.50 -12.00
N LYS A 248 -4.92 -5.19 -13.29
CA LYS A 248 -4.46 -6.17 -14.28
C LYS A 248 -3.08 -6.71 -13.91
N LEU A 249 -2.15 -5.83 -13.53
CA LEU A 249 -0.80 -6.20 -13.13
C LEU A 249 -0.80 -7.12 -11.92
N ARG A 250 -1.55 -6.76 -10.86
CA ARG A 250 -1.68 -7.60 -9.66
C ARG A 250 -2.28 -8.97 -9.95
N LYS A 251 -3.26 -9.03 -10.86
CA LYS A 251 -3.84 -10.31 -11.28
C LYS A 251 -2.80 -11.18 -11.98
N ALA A 252 -2.02 -10.60 -12.90
CA ALA A 252 -0.97 -11.31 -13.59
C ALA A 252 0.16 -11.78 -12.64
N GLU A 253 0.55 -10.94 -11.68
CA GLU A 253 1.53 -11.29 -10.65
C GLU A 253 1.03 -12.45 -9.74
N TYR A 254 -0.25 -12.40 -9.36
CA TYR A 254 -0.87 -13.47 -8.58
C TYR A 254 -0.90 -14.80 -9.34
N GLU A 255 -1.35 -14.78 -10.61
CA GLU A 255 -1.41 -15.96 -11.48
C GLU A 255 -0.01 -16.56 -11.67
N PHE A 256 0.99 -15.72 -11.95
CA PHE A 256 2.39 -16.15 -12.06
C PHE A 256 2.93 -16.76 -10.75
N GLY A 257 2.69 -16.09 -9.62
CA GLY A 257 3.12 -16.59 -8.29
C GLY A 257 2.44 -17.91 -7.92
N PHE A 258 1.17 -18.07 -8.28
CA PHE A 258 0.42 -19.31 -8.07
C PHE A 258 1.01 -20.48 -8.90
N GLU A 259 1.27 -20.26 -10.18
CA GLU A 259 1.87 -21.26 -11.06
C GLU A 259 3.27 -21.68 -10.60
N GLU A 260 4.10 -20.72 -10.22
CA GLU A 260 5.45 -20.99 -9.69
C GLU A 260 5.39 -21.73 -8.34
N GLY A 261 4.44 -21.35 -7.48
CA GLY A 261 4.21 -22.03 -6.21
C GLY A 261 3.74 -23.48 -6.39
N GLU A 262 2.85 -23.74 -7.34
CA GLU A 262 2.38 -25.09 -7.68
C GLU A 262 3.53 -25.95 -8.21
N LYS A 263 4.31 -25.45 -9.16
CA LYS A 263 5.49 -26.15 -9.71
C LYS A 263 6.51 -26.47 -8.62
N ALA A 264 6.81 -25.49 -7.76
CA ALA A 264 7.75 -25.68 -6.65
C ALA A 264 7.21 -26.66 -5.61
N GLY A 265 5.91 -26.63 -5.33
CA GLY A 265 5.24 -27.57 -4.42
C GLY A 265 5.26 -28.99 -4.94
N LEU A 266 4.95 -29.19 -6.21
CA LEU A 266 5.02 -30.50 -6.88
C LEU A 266 6.46 -31.06 -6.87
N ALA A 267 7.45 -30.23 -7.22
CA ALA A 267 8.86 -30.67 -7.21
C ALA A 267 9.31 -31.11 -5.80
N LYS A 268 9.01 -30.31 -4.77
CA LYS A 268 9.31 -30.69 -3.38
C LYS A 268 8.54 -31.93 -2.91
N GLY A 269 7.30 -32.08 -3.34
CA GLY A 269 6.48 -33.24 -3.06
C GLY A 269 7.07 -34.53 -3.64
N TYR A 270 7.52 -34.48 -4.89
CA TYR A 270 8.21 -35.62 -5.53
C TYR A 270 9.52 -35.96 -4.84
N GLU A 271 10.35 -34.96 -4.52
CA GLU A 271 11.60 -35.14 -3.80
C GLU A 271 11.38 -35.78 -2.43
N HIS A 272 10.41 -35.30 -1.68
CA HIS A 272 10.06 -35.85 -0.37
C HIS A 272 9.55 -37.28 -0.47
N ALA A 273 8.69 -37.58 -1.42
CA ALA A 273 8.18 -38.93 -1.65
C ALA A 273 9.30 -39.91 -2.05
N ALA A 274 10.23 -39.47 -2.90
CA ALA A 274 11.40 -40.26 -3.30
C ALA A 274 12.30 -40.58 -2.09
N LEU A 275 12.60 -39.59 -1.26
CA LEU A 275 13.39 -39.74 -0.03
C LEU A 275 12.71 -40.68 0.98
N GLU A 276 11.41 -40.51 1.22
CA GLU A 276 10.62 -41.37 2.10
C GLU A 276 10.61 -42.83 1.62
N THR A 277 10.38 -43.04 0.31
CA THR A 277 10.40 -44.38 -0.30
C THR A 277 11.76 -45.04 -0.13
N ALA A 278 12.85 -44.32 -0.43
CA ALA A 278 14.20 -44.82 -0.25
C ALA A 278 14.52 -45.18 1.22
N ARG A 279 14.13 -44.34 2.18
CA ARG A 279 14.30 -44.62 3.61
C ARG A 279 13.59 -45.90 4.05
N ARG A 280 12.34 -46.09 3.62
CA ARG A 280 11.56 -47.30 3.94
C ARG A 280 12.20 -48.56 3.37
N MET A 281 12.69 -48.48 2.13
CA MET A 281 13.34 -49.62 1.50
C MET A 281 14.69 -49.97 2.12
N LEU A 282 15.51 -48.95 2.50
CA LEU A 282 16.76 -49.14 3.23
C LEU A 282 16.53 -49.78 4.60
N ALA A 283 15.48 -49.37 5.33
CA ALA A 283 15.13 -49.92 6.64
C ALA A 283 14.75 -51.41 6.57
N LEU A 284 14.13 -51.83 5.47
CA LEU A 284 13.75 -53.25 5.28
C LEU A 284 14.95 -54.16 5.03
N LYS A 285 16.12 -53.65 4.62
CA LYS A 285 17.37 -54.40 4.33
C LYS A 285 17.19 -55.57 3.37
N LYS A 286 16.19 -55.51 2.47
CA LYS A 286 15.84 -56.57 1.51
C LYS A 286 16.16 -56.21 0.07
N PHE A 287 16.51 -54.97 -0.21
CA PHE A 287 16.69 -54.45 -1.56
C PHE A 287 18.12 -53.98 -1.78
N SER A 288 18.65 -54.18 -2.97
CA SER A 288 19.93 -53.62 -3.41
C SER A 288 19.81 -52.09 -3.63
N LEU A 289 20.95 -51.38 -3.62
CA LEU A 289 20.95 -49.94 -3.91
C LEU A 289 20.45 -49.61 -5.33
N GLU A 290 20.67 -50.54 -6.28
CA GLU A 290 20.21 -50.43 -7.67
C GLU A 290 18.68 -50.51 -7.73
N GLU A 291 18.08 -51.46 -7.01
CA GLU A 291 16.62 -51.61 -6.95
C GLU A 291 15.98 -50.39 -6.24
N ILE A 292 16.59 -49.91 -5.15
CA ILE A 292 16.11 -48.72 -4.46
C ILE A 292 16.19 -47.47 -5.37
N SER A 293 17.29 -47.32 -6.14
CA SER A 293 17.46 -46.27 -7.12
C SER A 293 16.37 -46.30 -8.21
N ALA A 294 16.13 -47.47 -8.75
CA ALA A 294 15.13 -47.68 -9.80
C ALA A 294 13.69 -47.34 -9.33
N ILE A 295 13.37 -47.63 -8.07
CA ILE A 295 12.01 -47.42 -7.52
C ILE A 295 11.83 -45.99 -6.99
N SER A 296 12.84 -45.43 -6.28
CA SER A 296 12.75 -44.10 -5.68
C SER A 296 13.09 -42.96 -6.64
N GLY A 297 13.80 -43.26 -7.74
CA GLY A 297 14.34 -42.25 -8.66
C GLY A 297 15.57 -41.52 -8.14
N LEU A 298 16.07 -41.83 -6.93
CA LEU A 298 17.26 -41.22 -6.35
C LEU A 298 18.53 -41.82 -6.95
N SER A 299 19.55 -41.00 -7.14
CA SER A 299 20.85 -41.45 -7.60
C SER A 299 21.58 -42.32 -6.56
N SER A 300 22.49 -43.19 -7.00
CA SER A 300 23.30 -44.01 -6.11
C SER A 300 24.11 -43.18 -5.09
N SER A 301 24.52 -41.98 -5.46
CA SER A 301 25.26 -41.07 -4.55
C SER A 301 24.37 -40.51 -3.44
N GLU A 302 23.10 -40.22 -3.73
CA GLU A 302 22.11 -39.78 -2.74
C GLU A 302 21.72 -40.90 -1.79
N LEU A 303 21.54 -42.11 -2.30
CA LEU A 303 21.28 -43.29 -1.50
C LEU A 303 22.42 -43.64 -0.55
N GLN A 304 23.68 -43.53 -0.99
CA GLN A 304 24.85 -43.71 -0.12
C GLN A 304 24.94 -42.69 1.01
N LYS A 305 24.55 -41.44 0.75
CA LYS A 305 24.45 -40.39 1.80
C LYS A 305 23.35 -40.70 2.81
N LEU A 306 22.20 -41.15 2.34
CA LEU A 306 21.09 -41.60 3.19
C LEU A 306 21.49 -42.79 4.07
N GLN A 307 22.18 -43.78 3.48
CA GLN A 307 22.63 -44.97 4.19
C GLN A 307 23.67 -44.71 5.31
N LYS A 308 24.50 -43.66 5.17
CA LYS A 308 25.47 -43.27 6.19
C LYS A 308 24.85 -42.62 7.44
N ASN A 309 23.60 -42.18 7.35
CA ASN A 309 22.83 -41.52 8.42
C ASN A 309 21.88 -42.51 9.13
N TYR A 310 21.96 -43.83 8.78
CA TYR A 310 21.28 -44.95 9.41
C TYR A 310 22.28 -45.97 10.00
#